data_b72729e2d4f2acc49744818f5394e17e
#
_entry.id   b72729e2d4f2acc49744818f5394e17e
#
_cell.length_a   1.000
_cell.length_b   1.000
_cell.length_c   1.000
_cell.angle_alpha   90.00
_cell.angle_beta   90.00
_cell.angle_gamma   90.00
#
_symmetry.space_group_name_H-M   'P 1'
#
loop_
_entity.id
_entity.type
_entity.pdbx_description
1 polymer ?
#
loop_
_entity_poly.entity_id
_entity_poly.type
_entity_poly.pdbx_seq_one_letter_code
_entity_poly.pdbx_strand_id
1 'polypeptide(L)'
;MSAFDQPIDRRGSDSEKWRRYAGRDVLPLWVADMDFAAPPAVMAALHRRIEHGVFGYGGPWPSLTESVLAHLEGEYQWKIEAEWIVWLPGLVTGLNVACRAVDGEVLTATPIYPPFLSAPHFSGRKLNRAELACTDDGWRFDQAALQAALTPATELFLLCHPHNPVGRCWSRDELLELAAQAEAKDFIVCSDEIHCGLI
;
A
#
# COMPACT_ATOMS: atom_id res chain seq x y z
N MET A 1 -21.18 1.52 25.53
CA MET A 1 -21.08 0.56 24.43
C MET A 1 -20.31 1.26 23.33
N SER A 2 -19.19 0.72 22.89
CA SER A 2 -18.39 1.30 21.82
C SER A 2 -19.13 1.17 20.48
N ALA A 3 -18.87 2.06 19.50
CA ALA A 3 -19.37 1.89 18.14
C ALA A 3 -18.86 0.58 17.50
N PHE A 4 -17.75 0.04 17.99
CA PHE A 4 -17.20 -1.24 17.53
C PHE A 4 -17.93 -2.46 18.11
N ASP A 5 -18.80 -2.29 19.13
CA ASP A 5 -19.62 -3.38 19.70
C ASP A 5 -20.90 -3.63 18.91
N GLN A 6 -21.20 -2.81 17.90
CA GLN A 6 -22.39 -2.92 17.09
C GLN A 6 -22.07 -3.64 15.77
N PRO A 7 -22.48 -4.93 15.63
CA PRO A 7 -22.26 -5.63 14.38
C PRO A 7 -23.13 -5.02 13.27
N ILE A 8 -22.50 -4.82 12.11
CA ILE A 8 -23.18 -4.35 10.89
C ILE A 8 -23.30 -5.51 9.93
N ASP A 9 -24.54 -5.92 9.64
CA ASP A 9 -24.78 -6.97 8.65
C ASP A 9 -24.65 -6.38 7.23
N ARG A 10 -23.61 -6.82 6.52
CA ARG A 10 -23.35 -6.42 5.14
C ARG A 10 -23.71 -7.51 4.11
N ARG A 11 -24.28 -8.61 4.56
CA ARG A 11 -24.82 -9.65 3.65
C ARG A 11 -25.96 -9.07 2.83
N GLY A 12 -25.98 -9.39 1.54
CA GLY A 12 -26.98 -8.83 0.62
C GLY A 12 -26.73 -7.40 0.15
N SER A 13 -25.62 -6.78 0.58
CA SER A 13 -25.18 -5.48 0.09
C SER A 13 -24.28 -5.61 -1.15
N ASP A 14 -23.74 -4.49 -1.64
CA ASP A 14 -22.74 -4.41 -2.71
C ASP A 14 -21.31 -4.76 -2.25
N SER A 15 -21.13 -5.16 -0.98
CA SER A 15 -19.82 -5.53 -0.43
C SER A 15 -19.21 -6.72 -1.18
N GLU A 16 -18.10 -6.49 -1.88
CA GLU A 16 -17.33 -7.55 -2.55
C GLU A 16 -16.83 -8.62 -1.57
N LYS A 17 -16.45 -8.21 -0.36
CA LYS A 17 -16.04 -9.11 0.72
C LYS A 17 -17.10 -10.17 1.02
N TRP A 18 -18.35 -9.75 1.18
CA TRP A 18 -19.45 -10.62 1.56
C TRP A 18 -20.09 -11.32 0.36
N ARG A 19 -20.13 -10.69 -0.81
CA ARG A 19 -20.71 -11.27 -2.03
C ARG A 19 -19.95 -12.48 -2.53
N ARG A 20 -18.63 -12.50 -2.39
CA ARG A 20 -17.76 -13.59 -2.87
C ARG A 20 -18.18 -14.97 -2.34
N TYR A 21 -18.72 -15.02 -1.14
CA TYR A 21 -19.16 -16.26 -0.48
C TYR A 21 -20.67 -16.27 -0.22
N ALA A 22 -21.45 -15.52 -0.98
CA ALA A 22 -22.91 -15.49 -0.83
C ALA A 22 -23.52 -16.90 -0.91
N GLY A 23 -24.43 -17.20 0.03
CA GLY A 23 -25.04 -18.52 0.13
C GLY A 23 -24.19 -19.63 0.76
N ARG A 24 -23.00 -19.29 1.27
CA ARG A 24 -22.11 -20.21 1.97
C ARG A 24 -21.96 -19.77 3.43
N ASP A 25 -21.87 -20.76 4.35
CA ASP A 25 -21.52 -20.48 5.75
C ASP A 25 -19.99 -20.32 5.90
N VAL A 26 -19.51 -19.16 5.47
CA VAL A 26 -18.09 -18.81 5.50
C VAL A 26 -17.95 -17.38 6.01
N LEU A 27 -17.15 -17.19 7.06
CA LEU A 27 -16.74 -15.88 7.52
C LEU A 27 -15.65 -15.33 6.59
N PRO A 28 -15.90 -14.24 5.85
CA PRO A 28 -14.92 -13.72 4.89
C PRO A 28 -13.82 -12.92 5.62
N LEU A 29 -12.56 -13.37 5.51
CA LEU A 29 -11.37 -12.73 6.08
C LEU A 29 -10.27 -12.49 5.01
N TRP A 30 -10.65 -12.49 3.73
CA TRP A 30 -9.71 -12.50 2.61
C TRP A 30 -9.27 -11.11 2.15
N VAL A 31 -9.91 -10.05 2.62
CA VAL A 31 -9.64 -8.67 2.23
C VAL A 31 -9.71 -7.75 3.45
N ALA A 32 -8.85 -6.74 3.48
CA ALA A 32 -8.80 -5.73 4.54
C ALA A 32 -9.93 -4.70 4.39
N ASP A 33 -11.17 -5.18 4.50
CA ASP A 33 -12.39 -4.38 4.47
C ASP A 33 -13.11 -4.59 5.81
N MET A 34 -13.06 -3.59 6.69
CA MET A 34 -13.60 -3.66 8.03
C MET A 34 -15.13 -3.48 8.02
N ASP A 35 -15.81 -4.25 8.89
CA ASP A 35 -17.27 -4.22 9.02
C ASP A 35 -17.73 -3.26 10.13
N PHE A 36 -17.06 -2.11 10.24
CA PHE A 36 -17.40 -1.04 11.18
C PHE A 36 -17.90 0.19 10.45
N ALA A 37 -18.80 0.94 11.09
CA ALA A 37 -19.22 2.22 10.58
C ALA A 37 -18.06 3.21 10.53
N ALA A 38 -18.04 4.07 9.52
CA ALA A 38 -17.08 5.17 9.45
C ALA A 38 -17.24 6.11 10.67
N PRO A 39 -16.17 6.76 11.13
CA PRO A 39 -16.23 7.72 12.23
C PRO A 39 -17.28 8.81 12.00
N PRO A 40 -17.99 9.28 13.06
CA PRO A 40 -19.04 10.30 12.90
C PRO A 40 -18.57 11.58 12.21
N ALA A 41 -17.32 11.99 12.42
CA ALA A 41 -16.75 13.18 11.77
C ALA A 41 -16.65 13.01 10.24
N VAL A 42 -16.28 11.80 9.77
CA VAL A 42 -16.25 11.46 8.34
C VAL A 42 -17.66 11.50 7.76
N MET A 43 -18.63 10.87 8.45
CA MET A 43 -20.03 10.87 8.01
C MET A 43 -20.59 12.29 7.92
N ALA A 44 -20.33 13.14 8.93
CA ALA A 44 -20.76 14.52 8.92
C ALA A 44 -20.14 15.33 7.77
N ALA A 45 -18.87 15.12 7.44
CA ALA A 45 -18.22 15.77 6.32
C ALA A 45 -18.85 15.36 4.97
N LEU A 46 -19.15 14.07 4.80
CA LEU A 46 -19.84 13.56 3.61
C LEU A 46 -21.23 14.13 3.47
N HIS A 47 -22.03 14.19 4.55
CA HIS A 47 -23.36 14.81 4.53
C HIS A 47 -23.30 16.28 4.10
N ARG A 48 -22.43 17.09 4.69
CA ARG A 48 -22.23 18.49 4.26
C ARG A 48 -21.88 18.59 2.77
N ARG A 49 -21.06 17.66 2.26
CA ARG A 49 -20.70 17.67 0.84
C ARG A 49 -21.88 17.30 -0.06
N ILE A 50 -22.74 16.36 0.37
CA ILE A 50 -23.97 15.99 -0.33
C ILE A 50 -24.96 17.17 -0.35
N GLU A 51 -25.16 17.85 0.78
CA GLU A 51 -26.04 19.03 0.90
C GLU A 51 -25.63 20.16 -0.05
N HIS A 52 -24.33 20.33 -0.30
CA HIS A 52 -23.83 21.28 -1.29
C HIS A 52 -24.31 20.96 -2.72
N GLY A 53 -24.51 19.69 -3.08
CA GLY A 53 -25.19 19.20 -4.28
C GLY A 53 -24.47 19.37 -5.61
N VAL A 54 -23.30 20.03 -5.67
CA VAL A 54 -22.53 20.22 -6.91
C VAL A 54 -21.26 19.39 -6.86
N PHE A 55 -21.17 18.38 -7.73
CA PHE A 55 -20.06 17.40 -7.80
C PHE A 55 -19.27 17.56 -9.11
N GLY A 56 -18.76 18.75 -9.34
CA GLY A 56 -17.94 19.05 -10.52
C GLY A 56 -16.50 18.54 -10.37
N TYR A 57 -15.63 19.04 -11.21
CA TYR A 57 -14.20 18.78 -11.09
C TYR A 57 -13.67 19.31 -9.77
N GLY A 58 -12.96 18.49 -9.03
CA GLY A 58 -12.35 18.83 -7.76
C GLY A 58 -10.83 18.66 -7.80
N GLY A 59 -10.18 19.32 -6.86
CA GLY A 59 -8.76 19.14 -6.57
C GLY A 59 -8.55 19.00 -5.07
N PRO A 60 -7.34 18.67 -4.61
CA PRO A 60 -7.04 18.61 -3.19
C PRO A 60 -7.21 20.00 -2.56
N TRP A 61 -7.87 20.04 -1.40
CA TRP A 61 -7.96 21.26 -0.62
C TRP A 61 -6.60 21.58 0.03
N PRO A 62 -6.24 22.86 0.19
CA PRO A 62 -5.04 23.25 0.93
C PRO A 62 -4.96 22.60 2.33
N SER A 63 -6.07 22.57 3.06
CA SER A 63 -6.16 21.93 4.38
C SER A 63 -5.92 20.42 4.36
N LEU A 64 -6.19 19.74 3.26
CA LEU A 64 -5.84 18.32 3.12
C LEU A 64 -4.32 18.15 3.01
N THR A 65 -3.68 18.97 2.18
CA THR A 65 -2.21 18.99 2.06
C THR A 65 -1.55 19.30 3.40
N GLU A 66 -2.02 20.35 4.09
CA GLU A 66 -1.55 20.72 5.43
C GLU A 66 -1.72 19.57 6.44
N SER A 67 -2.86 18.85 6.40
CA SER A 67 -3.10 17.71 7.28
C SER A 67 -2.14 16.55 7.01
N VAL A 68 -1.81 16.29 5.73
CA VAL A 68 -0.82 15.25 5.38
C VAL A 68 0.57 15.63 5.86
N LEU A 69 1.00 16.89 5.64
CA LEU A 69 2.31 17.39 6.10
C LEU A 69 2.42 17.28 7.62
N ALA A 70 1.40 17.75 8.35
CA ALA A 70 1.36 17.71 9.81
C ALA A 70 1.36 16.26 10.35
N HIS A 71 0.65 15.35 9.69
CA HIS A 71 0.62 13.94 10.06
C HIS A 71 2.00 13.28 9.89
N LEU A 72 2.64 13.48 8.75
CA LEU A 72 3.97 12.91 8.48
C LEU A 72 5.03 13.46 9.43
N GLU A 73 5.01 14.76 9.71
CA GLU A 73 5.92 15.37 10.66
C GLU A 73 5.65 14.90 12.11
N GLY A 74 4.37 14.85 12.52
CA GLY A 74 3.98 14.50 13.88
C GLY A 74 4.19 13.01 14.22
N GLU A 75 3.76 12.10 13.34
CA GLU A 75 3.80 10.66 13.58
C GLU A 75 5.16 10.04 13.24
N TYR A 76 5.78 10.50 12.14
CA TYR A 76 6.99 9.86 11.60
C TYR A 76 8.24 10.75 11.67
N GLN A 77 8.13 11.98 12.19
CA GLN A 77 9.22 12.97 12.20
C GLN A 77 9.83 13.19 10.80
N TRP A 78 8.99 13.02 9.79
CA TRP A 78 9.35 13.15 8.38
C TRP A 78 8.77 14.41 7.79
N LYS A 79 9.64 15.41 7.64
CA LYS A 79 9.29 16.68 7.04
C LYS A 79 9.46 16.61 5.53
N ILE A 80 8.37 16.82 4.80
CA ILE A 80 8.36 16.87 3.34
C ILE A 80 7.83 18.21 2.85
N GLU A 81 8.08 18.51 1.59
CA GLU A 81 7.52 19.69 0.93
C GLU A 81 6.18 19.34 0.24
N ALA A 82 5.28 20.34 0.18
CA ALA A 82 3.95 20.14 -0.41
C ALA A 82 4.02 19.70 -1.88
N GLU A 83 5.00 20.16 -2.61
CA GLU A 83 5.26 19.87 -4.01
C GLU A 83 5.68 18.41 -4.25
N TRP A 84 6.07 17.68 -3.21
CA TRP A 84 6.40 16.25 -3.30
C TRP A 84 5.16 15.37 -3.29
N ILE A 85 4.00 15.93 -2.94
CA ILE A 85 2.75 15.18 -2.86
C ILE A 85 2.13 15.06 -4.25
N VAL A 86 1.97 13.81 -4.71
CA VAL A 86 1.24 13.47 -5.93
C VAL A 86 -0.06 12.79 -5.56
N TRP A 87 -1.19 13.43 -5.88
CA TRP A 87 -2.52 12.90 -5.59
C TRP A 87 -2.95 11.86 -6.62
N LEU A 88 -3.24 10.66 -6.16
CA LEU A 88 -3.64 9.53 -6.99
C LEU A 88 -4.95 8.90 -6.48
N PRO A 89 -5.77 8.30 -7.34
CA PRO A 89 -7.06 7.71 -6.95
C PRO A 89 -6.94 6.35 -6.25
N GLY A 90 -5.76 5.97 -5.79
CA GLY A 90 -5.51 4.77 -5.02
C GLY A 90 -4.10 4.21 -5.22
N LEU A 91 -3.65 3.37 -4.27
CA LEU A 91 -2.28 2.85 -4.24
C LEU A 91 -1.97 1.89 -5.40
N VAL A 92 -2.92 1.07 -5.83
CA VAL A 92 -2.72 0.20 -7.01
C VAL A 92 -2.45 1.05 -8.26
N THR A 93 -3.11 2.20 -8.39
CA THR A 93 -2.78 3.19 -9.42
C THR A 93 -1.37 3.72 -9.23
N GLY A 94 -0.97 4.00 -7.98
CA GLY A 94 0.39 4.43 -7.64
C GLY A 94 1.46 3.43 -8.08
N LEU A 95 1.28 2.14 -7.80
CA LEU A 95 2.19 1.08 -8.26
C LEU A 95 2.33 1.05 -9.78
N ASN A 96 1.21 1.20 -10.51
CA ASN A 96 1.25 1.26 -11.97
C ASN A 96 1.96 2.53 -12.49
N VAL A 97 1.76 3.68 -11.83
CA VAL A 97 2.44 4.94 -12.18
C VAL A 97 3.94 4.81 -11.93
N ALA A 98 4.35 4.28 -10.77
CA ALA A 98 5.75 4.03 -10.45
C ALA A 98 6.43 3.12 -11.49
N CYS A 99 5.77 2.02 -11.88
CA CYS A 99 6.30 1.13 -12.93
C CYS A 99 6.42 1.80 -14.30
N ARG A 100 5.57 2.79 -14.61
CA ARG A 100 5.65 3.54 -15.88
C ARG A 100 6.67 4.66 -15.85
N ALA A 101 7.09 5.10 -14.68
CA ALA A 101 8.07 6.17 -14.51
C ALA A 101 9.52 5.70 -14.76
N VAL A 102 9.74 4.39 -14.89
CA VAL A 102 11.04 3.79 -15.20
C VAL A 102 10.99 3.07 -16.54
N ASP A 103 12.13 2.91 -17.18
CA ASP A 103 12.25 2.17 -18.45
C ASP A 103 12.80 0.75 -18.27
N GLY A 104 13.49 0.50 -17.17
CA GLY A 104 14.13 -0.75 -16.84
C GLY A 104 13.23 -1.82 -16.21
N GLU A 105 13.86 -2.79 -15.59
CA GLU A 105 13.22 -3.91 -14.94
C GLU A 105 12.75 -3.54 -13.52
N VAL A 106 11.67 -4.18 -13.09
CA VAL A 106 11.10 -4.02 -11.75
C VAL A 106 11.41 -5.26 -10.92
N LEU A 107 11.81 -5.05 -9.68
CA LEU A 107 12.08 -6.12 -8.71
C LEU A 107 11.10 -6.01 -7.54
N THR A 108 10.67 -7.14 -7.00
CA THR A 108 9.92 -7.22 -5.73
C THR A 108 10.24 -8.51 -5.00
N ALA A 109 9.96 -8.54 -3.68
CA ALA A 109 10.11 -9.73 -2.86
C ALA A 109 8.78 -10.50 -2.76
N THR A 110 8.82 -11.83 -2.86
CA THR A 110 7.63 -12.70 -2.82
C THR A 110 7.68 -13.71 -1.67
N PRO A 111 6.50 -14.17 -1.14
CA PRO A 111 5.12 -13.87 -1.58
C PRO A 111 4.72 -12.43 -1.27
N ILE A 112 3.85 -11.83 -2.12
CA ILE A 112 3.46 -10.43 -2.02
C ILE A 112 2.03 -10.22 -2.52
N TYR A 113 1.44 -9.08 -2.16
CA TYR A 113 0.13 -8.65 -2.64
C TYR A 113 0.07 -8.65 -4.18
N PRO A 114 -0.93 -9.30 -4.81
CA PRO A 114 -0.94 -9.54 -6.25
C PRO A 114 -0.74 -8.32 -7.15
N PRO A 115 -1.21 -7.10 -6.83
CA PRO A 115 -0.96 -5.91 -7.64
C PRO A 115 0.53 -5.56 -7.84
N PHE A 116 1.42 -5.93 -6.93
CA PHE A 116 2.87 -5.79 -7.11
C PHE A 116 3.40 -6.64 -8.28
N LEU A 117 2.71 -7.74 -8.57
CA LEU A 117 3.08 -8.64 -9.67
C LEU A 117 2.44 -8.19 -10.99
N SER A 118 1.24 -7.62 -10.94
CA SER A 118 0.51 -7.22 -12.13
C SER A 118 0.87 -5.82 -12.64
N ALA A 119 1.24 -4.87 -11.76
CA ALA A 119 1.56 -3.51 -12.16
C ALA A 119 2.75 -3.42 -13.14
N PRO A 120 3.88 -4.13 -12.95
CA PRO A 120 4.95 -4.18 -13.93
C PRO A 120 4.48 -4.74 -15.28
N HIS A 121 3.70 -5.82 -15.26
CA HIS A 121 3.15 -6.43 -16.47
C HIS A 121 2.26 -5.45 -17.26
N PHE A 122 1.33 -4.77 -16.61
CA PHE A 122 0.46 -3.78 -17.24
C PHE A 122 1.21 -2.53 -17.74
N SER A 123 2.39 -2.31 -17.21
CA SER A 123 3.28 -1.22 -17.61
C SER A 123 4.29 -1.63 -18.67
N GLY A 124 4.26 -2.90 -19.13
CA GLY A 124 5.20 -3.44 -20.12
C GLY A 124 6.62 -3.61 -19.58
N ARG A 125 6.77 -3.72 -18.24
CA ARG A 125 8.07 -3.90 -17.59
C ARG A 125 8.31 -5.37 -17.25
N LYS A 126 9.55 -5.82 -17.37
CA LYS A 126 9.94 -7.14 -16.89
C LYS A 126 9.98 -7.13 -15.37
N LEU A 127 9.35 -8.13 -14.77
CA LEU A 127 9.34 -8.34 -13.33
C LEU A 127 10.34 -9.42 -12.94
N ASN A 128 11.29 -9.07 -12.09
CA ASN A 128 12.13 -10.00 -11.36
C ASN A 128 11.56 -10.22 -9.94
N ARG A 129 11.77 -11.39 -9.37
CA ARG A 129 11.24 -11.76 -8.08
C ARG A 129 12.35 -12.35 -7.22
N ALA A 130 12.48 -11.85 -6.00
CA ALA A 130 13.31 -12.43 -4.97
C ALA A 130 12.40 -13.16 -3.97
N GLU A 131 12.61 -14.43 -3.71
CA GLU A 131 11.83 -15.16 -2.72
C GLU A 131 12.28 -14.76 -1.31
N LEU A 132 11.32 -14.48 -0.43
CA LEU A 132 11.58 -14.29 0.98
C LEU A 132 11.91 -15.64 1.63
N ALA A 133 12.82 -15.64 2.57
CA ALA A 133 13.08 -16.82 3.39
C ALA A 133 12.07 -16.88 4.55
N CYS A 134 11.46 -18.07 4.72
CA CYS A 134 10.65 -18.39 5.90
C CYS A 134 11.50 -19.25 6.84
N THR A 135 11.77 -18.73 8.04
CA THR A 135 12.59 -19.38 9.06
C THR A 135 11.80 -19.53 10.35
N ASP A 136 12.37 -20.21 11.36
CA ASP A 136 11.74 -20.36 12.67
C ASP A 136 11.52 -18.99 13.35
N ASP A 137 12.36 -17.99 13.01
CA ASP A 137 12.22 -16.60 13.51
C ASP A 137 11.27 -15.73 12.66
N GLY A 138 10.64 -16.32 11.64
CA GLY A 138 9.70 -15.65 10.75
C GLY A 138 10.26 -15.34 9.35
N TRP A 139 9.56 -14.48 8.63
CA TRP A 139 9.90 -14.08 7.26
C TRP A 139 11.01 -13.02 7.26
N ARG A 140 11.93 -13.12 6.30
CA ARG A 140 13.03 -12.17 6.09
C ARG A 140 13.43 -12.09 4.62
N PHE A 141 14.14 -11.04 4.26
CA PHE A 141 14.80 -10.98 2.95
C PHE A 141 15.87 -12.10 2.86
N ASP A 142 15.79 -12.88 1.80
CA ASP A 142 16.91 -13.76 1.40
C ASP A 142 17.87 -12.93 0.54
N GLN A 143 19.02 -12.60 1.11
CA GLN A 143 20.00 -11.74 0.43
C GLN A 143 20.58 -12.41 -0.82
N ALA A 144 20.71 -13.76 -0.82
CA ALA A 144 21.18 -14.48 -2.00
C ALA A 144 20.13 -14.43 -3.12
N ALA A 145 18.86 -14.66 -2.78
CA ALA A 145 17.76 -14.54 -3.74
C ALA A 145 17.62 -13.11 -4.28
N LEU A 146 17.77 -12.09 -3.40
CA LEU A 146 17.72 -10.69 -3.80
C LEU A 146 18.84 -10.34 -4.78
N GLN A 147 20.08 -10.72 -4.48
CA GLN A 147 21.24 -10.51 -5.36
C GLN A 147 21.10 -11.26 -6.70
N ALA A 148 20.55 -12.48 -6.68
CA ALA A 148 20.32 -13.25 -7.90
C ALA A 148 19.22 -12.65 -8.80
N ALA A 149 18.22 -11.98 -8.20
CA ALA A 149 17.13 -11.36 -8.92
C ALA A 149 17.47 -9.92 -9.44
N LEU A 150 18.48 -9.27 -8.86
CA LEU A 150 18.99 -7.99 -9.33
C LEU A 150 19.75 -8.17 -10.66
N THR A 151 19.43 -7.31 -11.63
CA THR A 151 20.14 -7.26 -12.92
C THR A 151 20.66 -5.84 -13.15
N PRO A 152 21.60 -5.63 -14.11
CA PRO A 152 22.02 -4.28 -14.47
C PRO A 152 20.89 -3.40 -15.05
N ALA A 153 19.76 -4.00 -15.43
CA ALA A 153 18.59 -3.29 -15.94
C ALA A 153 17.52 -3.04 -14.86
N THR A 154 17.74 -3.44 -13.60
CA THR A 154 16.82 -3.16 -12.51
C THR A 154 16.85 -1.67 -12.16
N GLU A 155 15.72 -1.00 -12.31
CA GLU A 155 15.56 0.44 -12.02
C GLU A 155 14.59 0.72 -10.88
N LEU A 156 13.71 -0.25 -10.52
CA LEU A 156 12.69 -0.06 -9.51
C LEU A 156 12.57 -1.29 -8.62
N PHE A 157 12.64 -1.10 -7.31
CA PHE A 157 12.24 -2.08 -6.31
C PHE A 157 10.90 -1.66 -5.70
N LEU A 158 9.89 -2.52 -5.85
CA LEU A 158 8.60 -2.33 -5.19
C LEU A 158 8.65 -3.00 -3.81
N LEU A 159 8.72 -2.18 -2.77
CA LEU A 159 8.74 -2.60 -1.37
C LEU A 159 7.33 -2.56 -0.80
N CYS A 160 6.89 -3.64 -0.15
CA CYS A 160 5.69 -3.68 0.67
C CYS A 160 6.08 -3.58 2.15
N HIS A 161 5.63 -2.53 2.85
CA HIS A 161 6.01 -2.30 4.23
C HIS A 161 4.91 -1.55 5.02
N PRO A 162 4.24 -2.20 5.98
CA PRO A 162 4.29 -3.63 6.38
C PRO A 162 3.97 -4.61 5.26
N HIS A 163 4.65 -5.75 5.25
CA HIS A 163 4.61 -6.69 4.11
C HIS A 163 3.39 -7.62 4.14
N ASN A 164 2.53 -7.47 3.17
CA ASN A 164 1.37 -8.31 2.94
C ASN A 164 1.71 -9.40 1.87
N PRO A 165 1.49 -10.70 2.08
CA PRO A 165 0.62 -11.29 3.12
C PRO A 165 1.35 -11.82 4.35
N VAL A 166 2.66 -11.67 4.47
CA VAL A 166 3.45 -12.35 5.52
C VAL A 166 3.36 -11.67 6.89
N GLY A 167 2.75 -10.48 6.97
CA GLY A 167 2.53 -9.76 8.22
C GLY A 167 3.83 -9.28 8.89
N ARG A 168 4.83 -8.90 8.10
CA ARG A 168 6.17 -8.54 8.58
C ARG A 168 6.41 -7.04 8.46
N CYS A 169 6.81 -6.41 9.56
CA CYS A 169 7.44 -5.09 9.53
C CYS A 169 8.95 -5.29 9.41
N TRP A 170 9.53 -4.73 8.37
CA TRP A 170 10.99 -4.79 8.17
C TRP A 170 11.68 -3.93 9.23
N SER A 171 12.73 -4.45 9.82
CA SER A 171 13.52 -3.71 10.79
C SER A 171 14.30 -2.56 10.12
N ARG A 172 14.77 -1.60 10.94
CA ARG A 172 15.60 -0.51 10.44
C ARG A 172 16.85 -1.03 9.73
N ASP A 173 17.47 -2.08 10.25
CA ASP A 173 18.70 -2.63 9.67
C ASP A 173 18.43 -3.29 8.31
N GLU A 174 17.32 -4.04 8.18
CA GLU A 174 16.89 -4.63 6.90
C GLU A 174 16.60 -3.53 5.85
N LEU A 175 15.95 -2.42 6.26
CA LEU A 175 15.67 -1.30 5.36
C LEU A 175 16.93 -0.53 4.97
N LEU A 176 17.88 -0.36 5.90
CA LEU A 176 19.17 0.28 5.60
C LEU A 176 20.02 -0.59 4.65
N GLU A 177 19.98 -1.90 4.81
CA GLU A 177 20.65 -2.81 3.88
C GLU A 177 20.07 -2.73 2.47
N LEU A 178 18.72 -2.69 2.35
CA LEU A 178 18.06 -2.48 1.06
C LEU A 178 18.42 -1.11 0.46
N ALA A 179 18.43 -0.05 1.26
CA ALA A 179 18.80 1.29 0.80
C ALA A 179 20.26 1.34 0.30
N ALA A 180 21.18 0.69 1.00
CA ALA A 180 22.58 0.59 0.56
C ALA A 180 22.72 -0.17 -0.76
N GLN A 181 21.91 -1.21 -0.99
CA GLN A 181 21.87 -1.92 -2.26
C GLN A 181 21.30 -1.04 -3.37
N ALA A 182 20.24 -0.27 -3.07
CA ALA A 182 19.64 0.67 -4.02
C ALA A 182 20.64 1.72 -4.47
N GLU A 183 21.38 2.31 -3.53
CA GLU A 183 22.44 3.27 -3.84
C GLU A 183 23.58 2.64 -4.66
N ALA A 184 24.08 1.46 -4.25
CA ALA A 184 25.18 0.78 -4.94
C ALA A 184 24.85 0.30 -6.35
N LYS A 185 23.57 0.02 -6.65
CA LYS A 185 23.09 -0.52 -7.93
C LYS A 185 22.27 0.48 -8.73
N ASP A 186 22.08 1.68 -8.22
CA ASP A 186 21.36 2.81 -8.85
C ASP A 186 19.91 2.45 -9.24
N PHE A 187 19.14 1.89 -8.29
CA PHE A 187 17.72 1.67 -8.46
C PHE A 187 16.87 2.44 -7.44
N ILE A 188 15.65 2.79 -7.82
CA ILE A 188 14.69 3.49 -6.98
C ILE A 188 13.93 2.47 -6.10
N VAL A 189 13.70 2.80 -4.83
CA VAL A 189 12.79 2.06 -3.96
C VAL A 189 11.46 2.80 -3.88
N CYS A 190 10.37 2.14 -4.30
CA CYS A 190 9.00 2.61 -4.12
C CYS A 190 8.36 1.78 -3.00
N SER A 191 8.17 2.41 -1.82
CA SER A 191 7.58 1.75 -0.65
C SER A 191 6.07 1.97 -0.63
N ASP A 192 5.30 0.88 -0.62
CA ASP A 192 3.86 0.88 -0.34
C ASP A 192 3.67 0.67 1.16
N GLU A 193 3.20 1.71 1.82
CA GLU A 193 3.04 1.77 3.27
C GLU A 193 1.58 1.90 3.70
N ILE A 194 0.64 1.36 2.92
CA ILE A 194 -0.81 1.43 3.20
C ILE A 194 -1.19 0.92 4.59
N HIS A 195 -0.40 0.02 5.15
CA HIS A 195 -0.64 -0.58 6.46
C HIS A 195 0.12 0.10 7.61
N CYS A 196 0.90 1.16 7.35
CA CYS A 196 1.75 1.79 8.37
C CYS A 196 0.98 2.30 9.60
N GLY A 197 -0.26 2.76 9.43
CA GLY A 197 -1.10 3.22 10.54
C GLY A 197 -1.61 2.10 11.47
N LEU A 198 -1.24 0.83 11.23
CA LEU A 198 -1.62 -0.33 12.05
C LEU A 198 -0.48 -0.85 12.95
N ILE A 199 0.66 -0.18 12.98
CA ILE A 199 1.87 -0.56 13.73
C ILE A 199 2.30 0.56 14.66
#